data_bdc2cabdd2e31e88e6bb144ec6817fec
#
_entry.id   bdc2cabdd2e31e88e6bb144ec6817fec
#
_cell.length_a   1.000
_cell.length_b   1.000
_cell.length_c   1.000
_cell.angle_alpha   90.00
_cell.angle_beta   90.00
_cell.angle_gamma   90.00
#
_symmetry.space_group_name_H-M   'P 1'
#
loop_
_entity.id
_entity.type
_entity.pdbx_description
1 polymer ?
#
loop_
_entity_poly.entity_id
_entity_poly.type
_entity_poly.pdbx_seq_one_letter_code
_entity_poly.pdbx_strand_id
1 'polypeptide(L)'
;MKPVRIVVLGAGGNSLGILDALMAANAIEPARPRYEIVGVLDDIPANLGRLVLGHEVLGPIADAAKLGDCRFVNGISSLESFRRIPEIVRRAGVAPERFETVVHPRATVSASARVGRGTSILAGSVIAPEAMVGDHVIILQNTSVNHHSRIGDHATLSAGITVLGYVDIGANAFVGGGSTLAPRVRVGDSAVVGAGSVVIRDVPAGRVHAGNPARELPRSQHALD
;
A
#
# COMPACT_ATOMS: atom_id res chain seq x y z
N MET A 1 15.58 -22.51 -6.06
CA MET A 1 16.11 -21.15 -5.80
C MET A 1 16.11 -20.94 -4.30
N LYS A 2 17.05 -20.13 -3.75
CA LYS A 2 16.94 -19.73 -2.34
C LYS A 2 15.75 -18.76 -2.18
N PRO A 3 14.99 -18.84 -1.07
CA PRO A 3 13.91 -17.91 -0.82
C PRO A 3 14.44 -16.47 -0.70
N VAL A 4 13.61 -15.50 -1.09
CA VAL A 4 13.92 -14.08 -0.91
C VAL A 4 13.71 -13.73 0.55
N ARG A 5 14.74 -13.20 1.22
CA ARG A 5 14.67 -12.77 2.62
C ARG A 5 13.94 -11.45 2.70
N ILE A 6 12.82 -11.41 3.42
CA ILE A 6 11.91 -10.25 3.50
C ILE A 6 11.81 -9.71 4.93
N VAL A 7 11.84 -8.40 5.03
CA VAL A 7 11.53 -7.65 6.24
C VAL A 7 10.38 -6.69 5.95
N VAL A 8 9.37 -6.67 6.80
CA VAL A 8 8.24 -5.73 6.68
C VAL A 8 8.52 -4.49 7.53
N LEU A 9 8.32 -3.30 6.97
CA LEU A 9 8.44 -2.04 7.68
C LEU A 9 7.08 -1.66 8.28
N GLY A 10 7.05 -1.52 9.60
CA GLY A 10 5.87 -1.23 10.41
C GLY A 10 5.22 -2.47 11.03
N ALA A 11 4.75 -2.33 12.27
CA ALA A 11 4.05 -3.38 13.03
C ALA A 11 2.52 -3.12 13.14
N GLY A 12 1.97 -2.30 12.22
CA GLY A 12 0.57 -1.91 12.20
C GLY A 12 -0.33 -2.87 11.40
N GLY A 13 -1.61 -2.47 11.25
CA GLY A 13 -2.65 -3.32 10.63
C GLY A 13 -2.36 -3.73 9.18
N ASN A 14 -1.79 -2.85 8.35
CA ASN A 14 -1.48 -3.18 6.96
C ASN A 14 -0.37 -4.25 6.87
N SER A 15 0.56 -4.26 7.82
CA SER A 15 1.63 -5.27 7.87
C SER A 15 1.07 -6.67 8.10
N LEU A 16 -0.06 -6.81 8.81
CA LEU A 16 -0.75 -8.10 8.93
C LEU A 16 -1.17 -8.64 7.56
N GLY A 17 -1.77 -7.78 6.72
CA GLY A 17 -2.18 -8.17 5.37
C GLY A 17 -0.99 -8.49 4.44
N ILE A 18 0.13 -7.78 4.59
CA ILE A 18 1.36 -8.04 3.82
C ILE A 18 2.00 -9.36 4.26
N LEU A 19 2.11 -9.61 5.56
CA LEU A 19 2.62 -10.87 6.09
C LEU A 19 1.75 -12.06 5.65
N ASP A 20 0.42 -11.91 5.71
CA ASP A 20 -0.53 -12.89 5.20
C ASP A 20 -0.30 -13.18 3.70
N ALA A 21 -0.08 -12.14 2.89
CA ALA A 21 0.21 -12.30 1.45
C ALA A 21 1.52 -13.05 1.20
N LEU A 22 2.57 -12.79 1.98
CA LEU A 22 3.85 -13.51 1.90
C LEU A 22 3.70 -14.98 2.31
N MET A 23 2.96 -15.23 3.39
CA MET A 23 2.67 -16.59 3.86
C MET A 23 1.80 -17.35 2.85
N ALA A 24 0.79 -16.70 2.26
CA ALA A 24 -0.04 -17.28 1.21
C ALA A 24 0.77 -17.63 -0.04
N ALA A 25 1.73 -16.79 -0.43
CA ALA A 25 2.63 -17.08 -1.53
C ALA A 25 3.51 -18.31 -1.26
N ASN A 26 3.98 -18.48 -0.03
CA ASN A 26 4.73 -19.68 0.39
C ASN A 26 3.87 -20.94 0.42
N ALA A 27 2.58 -20.81 0.72
CA ALA A 27 1.66 -21.94 0.79
C ALA A 27 1.33 -22.56 -0.59
N ILE A 28 1.65 -21.87 -1.70
CA ILE A 28 1.46 -22.43 -3.06
C ILE A 28 2.40 -23.63 -3.28
N GLU A 29 3.66 -23.52 -2.86
CA GLU A 29 4.67 -24.57 -2.98
C GLU A 29 5.46 -24.68 -1.67
N PRO A 30 4.92 -25.34 -0.64
CA PRO A 30 5.53 -25.38 0.70
C PRO A 30 6.95 -25.97 0.73
N ALA A 31 7.25 -26.89 -0.20
CA ALA A 31 8.58 -27.49 -0.32
C ALA A 31 9.64 -26.52 -0.90
N ARG A 32 9.20 -25.42 -1.52
CA ARG A 32 10.05 -24.40 -2.11
C ARG A 32 9.49 -23.00 -1.81
N PRO A 33 9.52 -22.54 -0.57
CA PRO A 33 8.95 -21.25 -0.21
C PRO A 33 9.62 -20.13 -1.00
N ARG A 34 8.81 -19.20 -1.49
CA ARG A 34 9.28 -18.02 -2.22
C ARG A 34 9.99 -17.03 -1.30
N TYR A 35 9.51 -16.90 -0.07
CA TYR A 35 9.97 -15.92 0.88
C TYR A 35 10.43 -16.54 2.20
N GLU A 36 11.54 -16.05 2.74
CA GLU A 36 11.95 -16.20 4.14
C GLU A 36 11.59 -14.91 4.86
N ILE A 37 10.56 -14.92 5.70
CA ILE A 37 10.14 -13.73 6.46
C ILE A 37 11.07 -13.62 7.67
N VAL A 38 11.99 -12.65 7.62
CA VAL A 38 13.02 -12.46 8.65
C VAL A 38 12.45 -11.79 9.90
N GLY A 39 11.50 -10.86 9.71
CA GLY A 39 10.86 -10.13 10.80
C GLY A 39 10.25 -8.81 10.36
N VAL A 40 10.03 -7.95 11.33
CA VAL A 40 9.42 -6.63 11.15
C VAL A 40 10.35 -5.58 11.72
N LEU A 41 10.39 -4.38 11.15
CA LEU A 41 11.04 -3.21 11.73
C LEU A 41 9.99 -2.15 12.04
N ASP A 42 10.04 -1.55 13.23
CA ASP A 42 9.07 -0.56 13.67
C ASP A 42 9.73 0.49 14.57
N ASP A 43 9.41 1.76 14.38
CA ASP A 43 10.01 2.87 15.13
C ASP A 43 9.40 3.08 16.52
N ILE A 44 8.32 2.38 16.85
CA ILE A 44 7.69 2.48 18.18
C ILE A 44 8.45 1.56 19.14
N PRO A 45 9.18 2.11 20.15
CA PRO A 45 10.03 1.30 21.03
C PRO A 45 9.25 0.20 21.78
N ALA A 46 8.00 0.45 22.11
CA ALA A 46 7.14 -0.52 22.80
C ALA A 46 6.80 -1.76 21.93
N ASN A 47 7.04 -1.70 20.62
CA ASN A 47 6.83 -2.84 19.74
C ASN A 47 8.04 -3.78 19.66
N LEU A 48 9.22 -3.40 20.15
CA LEU A 48 10.44 -4.24 20.10
C LEU A 48 10.19 -5.59 20.76
N GLY A 49 10.54 -6.68 20.07
CA GLY A 49 10.33 -8.05 20.52
C GLY A 49 8.88 -8.56 20.42
N ARG A 50 7.92 -7.69 20.10
CA ARG A 50 6.53 -8.11 19.87
C ARG A 50 6.43 -9.00 18.63
N LEU A 51 5.54 -9.98 18.67
CA LEU A 51 5.24 -10.81 17.52
C LEU A 51 4.07 -10.24 16.69
N VAL A 52 4.27 -10.12 15.39
CA VAL A 52 3.26 -9.75 14.40
C VAL A 52 3.05 -10.96 13.50
N LEU A 53 1.91 -11.66 13.59
CA LEU A 53 1.67 -12.95 12.94
C LEU A 53 2.85 -13.94 13.09
N GLY A 54 3.41 -14.04 14.29
CA GLY A 54 4.52 -14.95 14.59
C GLY A 54 5.91 -14.45 14.20
N HIS A 55 6.03 -13.24 13.60
CA HIS A 55 7.30 -12.64 13.20
C HIS A 55 7.68 -11.51 14.16
N GLU A 56 8.91 -11.53 14.65
CA GLU A 56 9.41 -10.61 15.66
C GLU A 56 9.68 -9.21 15.12
N VAL A 57 9.37 -8.19 15.91
CA VAL A 57 9.84 -6.82 15.69
C VAL A 57 11.29 -6.69 16.14
N LEU A 58 12.19 -6.56 15.17
CA LEU A 58 13.63 -6.68 15.35
C LEU A 58 14.32 -5.38 15.80
N GLY A 59 13.69 -4.23 15.53
CA GLY A 59 14.27 -2.92 15.83
C GLY A 59 13.63 -1.79 15.03
N PRO A 60 14.23 -0.59 15.03
CA PRO A 60 13.73 0.56 14.30
C PRO A 60 13.97 0.41 12.78
N ILE A 61 13.20 1.18 11.98
CA ILE A 61 13.27 1.15 10.50
C ILE A 61 14.67 1.45 9.99
N ALA A 62 15.42 2.33 10.67
CA ALA A 62 16.79 2.67 10.28
C ALA A 62 17.76 1.45 10.33
N ASP A 63 17.41 0.38 11.04
CA ASP A 63 18.21 -0.84 11.08
C ASP A 63 18.10 -1.68 9.78
N ALA A 64 17.20 -1.30 8.86
CA ALA A 64 17.10 -1.93 7.54
C ALA A 64 18.45 -1.93 6.79
N ALA A 65 19.23 -0.86 6.90
CA ALA A 65 20.55 -0.75 6.27
C ALA A 65 21.54 -1.81 6.76
N LYS A 66 21.37 -2.34 7.99
CA LYS A 66 22.22 -3.38 8.59
C LYS A 66 21.90 -4.79 8.07
N LEU A 67 20.72 -4.98 7.45
CA LEU A 67 20.23 -6.28 6.97
C LEU A 67 20.59 -6.46 5.49
N GLY A 68 21.88 -6.71 5.22
CA GLY A 68 22.52 -6.62 3.91
C GLY A 68 21.87 -7.41 2.76
N ASP A 69 21.36 -8.60 3.01
CA ASP A 69 20.80 -9.53 2.02
C ASP A 69 19.26 -9.57 2.03
N CYS A 70 18.61 -8.70 2.82
CA CYS A 70 17.16 -8.62 2.90
C CYS A 70 16.56 -7.67 1.86
N ARG A 71 15.35 -7.95 1.42
CA ARG A 71 14.46 -7.03 0.73
C ARG A 71 13.39 -6.53 1.71
N PHE A 72 12.75 -5.43 1.37
CA PHE A 72 11.84 -4.72 2.27
C PHE A 72 10.50 -4.47 1.63
N VAL A 73 9.45 -4.43 2.44
CA VAL A 73 8.10 -4.04 2.04
C VAL A 73 7.56 -3.04 3.05
N ASN A 74 7.02 -1.92 2.56
CA ASN A 74 6.39 -0.94 3.44
C ASN A 74 4.98 -1.38 3.82
N GLY A 75 4.70 -1.51 5.12
CA GLY A 75 3.38 -1.78 5.69
C GLY A 75 2.81 -0.59 6.50
N ILE A 76 3.48 0.57 6.45
CA ILE A 76 3.04 1.75 7.19
C ILE A 76 2.18 2.62 6.28
N SER A 77 0.90 2.68 6.57
CA SER A 77 -0.01 3.67 6.04
C SER A 77 -1.30 3.71 6.87
N SER A 78 -1.63 4.87 7.39
CA SER A 78 -2.89 5.21 8.03
C SER A 78 -3.24 6.64 7.65
N LEU A 79 -4.41 7.14 8.03
CA LEU A 79 -4.75 8.57 7.86
C LEU A 79 -3.74 9.51 8.53
N GLU A 80 -3.08 9.07 9.60
CA GLU A 80 -2.09 9.85 10.35
C GLU A 80 -0.68 9.76 9.74
N SER A 81 -0.39 8.67 9.01
CA SER A 81 0.98 8.38 8.55
C SER A 81 1.18 8.39 7.03
N PHE A 82 0.10 8.35 6.23
CA PHE A 82 0.23 8.19 4.76
C PHE A 82 1.10 9.28 4.11
N ARG A 83 1.03 10.52 4.60
CA ARG A 83 1.88 11.62 4.10
C ARG A 83 3.36 11.44 4.40
N ARG A 84 3.70 10.57 5.35
CA ARG A 84 5.08 10.30 5.78
C ARG A 84 5.70 9.10 5.09
N ILE A 85 4.97 8.37 4.22
CA ILE A 85 5.49 7.17 3.54
C ILE A 85 6.80 7.47 2.79
N PRO A 86 6.95 8.56 2.02
CA PRO A 86 8.20 8.88 1.35
C PRO A 86 9.38 9.04 2.32
N GLU A 87 9.14 9.67 3.48
CA GLU A 87 10.15 9.82 4.53
C GLU A 87 10.53 8.48 5.15
N ILE A 88 9.54 7.63 5.45
CA ILE A 88 9.73 6.31 6.04
C ILE A 88 10.57 5.44 5.11
N VAL A 89 10.23 5.39 3.83
CA VAL A 89 10.99 4.66 2.82
C VAL A 89 12.43 5.16 2.73
N ARG A 90 12.63 6.47 2.72
CA ARG A 90 13.97 7.08 2.71
C ARG A 90 14.78 6.75 3.97
N ARG A 91 14.14 6.73 5.14
CA ARG A 91 14.78 6.42 6.45
C ARG A 91 15.27 4.98 6.56
N ALA A 92 14.69 4.07 5.80
CA ALA A 92 15.20 2.69 5.74
C ALA A 92 16.66 2.65 5.21
N GLY A 93 17.13 3.69 4.52
CA GLY A 93 18.52 3.82 4.09
C GLY A 93 18.98 2.72 3.13
N VAL A 94 18.05 2.13 2.39
CA VAL A 94 18.35 1.03 1.45
C VAL A 94 18.07 1.44 0.02
N ALA A 95 18.77 0.82 -0.92
CA ALA A 95 18.61 1.09 -2.35
C ALA A 95 17.18 0.73 -2.82
N PRO A 96 16.58 1.49 -3.76
CA PRO A 96 15.23 1.24 -4.27
C PRO A 96 15.01 -0.18 -4.77
N GLU A 97 16.03 -0.81 -5.34
CA GLU A 97 15.97 -2.20 -5.86
C GLU A 97 15.77 -3.23 -4.77
N ARG A 98 15.98 -2.87 -3.50
CA ARG A 98 15.75 -3.74 -2.34
C ARG A 98 14.31 -3.70 -1.85
N PHE A 99 13.44 -2.89 -2.44
CA PHE A 99 12.01 -2.96 -2.14
C PHE A 99 11.32 -3.99 -3.02
N GLU A 100 10.69 -4.96 -2.39
CA GLU A 100 9.99 -6.08 -3.03
C GLU A 100 8.54 -5.71 -3.30
N THR A 101 8.06 -6.00 -4.49
CA THR A 101 6.63 -5.90 -4.83
C THR A 101 5.93 -7.19 -4.44
N VAL A 102 4.94 -7.10 -3.57
CA VAL A 102 4.18 -8.23 -3.06
C VAL A 102 2.79 -8.27 -3.66
N VAL A 103 2.50 -9.32 -4.38
CA VAL A 103 1.16 -9.58 -4.93
C VAL A 103 0.61 -10.84 -4.29
N HIS A 104 -0.51 -10.70 -3.60
CA HIS A 104 -1.18 -11.85 -2.98
C HIS A 104 -1.63 -12.85 -4.07
N PRO A 105 -1.47 -14.16 -3.89
CA PRO A 105 -1.83 -15.15 -4.91
C PRO A 105 -3.29 -15.12 -5.37
N ARG A 106 -4.19 -14.58 -4.56
CA ARG A 106 -5.60 -14.38 -4.91
C ARG A 106 -5.90 -12.98 -5.47
N ALA A 107 -4.89 -12.17 -5.75
CA ALA A 107 -5.05 -10.95 -6.53
C ALA A 107 -4.86 -11.25 -8.01
N THR A 108 -5.54 -10.50 -8.87
CA THR A 108 -5.42 -10.62 -10.32
C THR A 108 -4.75 -9.36 -10.86
N VAL A 109 -3.60 -9.53 -11.50
CA VAL A 109 -2.90 -8.43 -12.19
C VAL A 109 -2.81 -8.77 -13.67
N SER A 110 -3.36 -7.89 -14.51
CA SER A 110 -3.30 -8.06 -15.97
C SER A 110 -1.85 -8.06 -16.47
N ALA A 111 -1.56 -8.88 -17.46
CA ALA A 111 -0.22 -8.93 -18.07
C ALA A 111 0.19 -7.59 -18.74
N SER A 112 -0.77 -6.75 -19.13
CA SER A 112 -0.49 -5.41 -19.68
C SER A 112 -0.48 -4.30 -18.62
N ALA A 113 -0.81 -4.61 -17.36
CA ALA A 113 -0.68 -3.65 -16.28
C ALA A 113 0.79 -3.48 -15.87
N ARG A 114 1.11 -2.30 -15.35
CA ARG A 114 2.44 -2.00 -14.80
C ARG A 114 2.33 -1.76 -13.31
N VAL A 115 3.18 -2.40 -12.54
CA VAL A 115 3.21 -2.27 -11.07
C VAL A 115 4.63 -1.91 -10.66
N GLY A 116 4.75 -0.82 -9.92
CA GLY A 116 6.01 -0.30 -9.42
C GLY A 116 6.59 -1.11 -8.25
N ARG A 117 7.81 -0.73 -7.84
CA ARG A 117 8.58 -1.40 -6.79
C ARG A 117 7.99 -1.13 -5.40
N GLY A 118 8.17 -2.09 -4.50
CA GLY A 118 7.73 -1.93 -3.11
C GLY A 118 6.22 -1.83 -2.93
N THR A 119 5.46 -2.08 -4.00
CA THR A 119 3.99 -2.02 -3.99
C THR A 119 3.41 -3.31 -3.46
N SER A 120 2.36 -3.19 -2.64
CA SER A 120 1.63 -4.33 -2.08
C SER A 120 0.21 -4.38 -2.64
N ILE A 121 -0.16 -5.53 -3.22
CA ILE A 121 -1.52 -5.79 -3.76
C ILE A 121 -2.10 -6.98 -3.01
N LEU A 122 -3.12 -6.73 -2.18
CA LEU A 122 -3.66 -7.73 -1.27
C LEU A 122 -4.80 -8.54 -1.88
N ALA A 123 -5.27 -9.55 -1.13
CA ALA A 123 -6.20 -10.57 -1.59
C ALA A 123 -7.47 -10.02 -2.25
N GLY A 124 -7.90 -10.65 -3.35
CA GLY A 124 -9.13 -10.30 -4.07
C GLY A 124 -9.06 -9.00 -4.87
N SER A 125 -7.92 -8.29 -4.87
CA SER A 125 -7.77 -7.09 -5.67
C SER A 125 -7.54 -7.40 -7.13
N VAL A 126 -7.98 -6.50 -8.00
CA VAL A 126 -7.88 -6.63 -9.47
C VAL A 126 -7.20 -5.39 -10.04
N ILE A 127 -6.11 -5.59 -10.77
CA ILE A 127 -5.46 -4.55 -11.57
C ILE A 127 -5.71 -4.88 -13.04
N ALA A 128 -6.56 -4.09 -13.67
CA ALA A 128 -7.08 -4.33 -15.02
C ALA A 128 -6.04 -3.98 -16.11
N PRO A 129 -6.30 -4.34 -17.39
CA PRO A 129 -5.41 -4.04 -18.51
C PRO A 129 -5.06 -2.55 -18.61
N GLU A 130 -3.80 -2.27 -18.95
CA GLU A 130 -3.25 -0.91 -19.15
C GLU A 130 -3.32 -0.01 -17.91
N ALA A 131 -3.64 -0.56 -16.72
CA ALA A 131 -3.53 0.19 -15.48
C ALA A 131 -2.06 0.35 -15.08
N MET A 132 -1.73 1.50 -14.51
CA MET A 132 -0.38 1.83 -14.06
C MET A 132 -0.41 2.11 -12.55
N VAL A 133 0.34 1.35 -11.80
CA VAL A 133 0.51 1.52 -10.35
C VAL A 133 1.96 1.90 -10.08
N GLY A 134 2.17 2.99 -9.37
CA GLY A 134 3.50 3.51 -9.03
C GLY A 134 4.24 2.70 -7.98
N ASP A 135 5.32 3.28 -7.47
CA ASP A 135 6.18 2.69 -6.45
C ASP A 135 5.58 2.86 -5.04
N HIS A 136 5.81 1.88 -4.16
CA HIS A 136 5.40 1.91 -2.75
C HIS A 136 3.90 2.14 -2.51
N VAL A 137 3.06 1.76 -3.45
CA VAL A 137 1.61 1.83 -3.32
C VAL A 137 1.11 0.68 -2.44
N ILE A 138 0.14 0.96 -1.57
CA ILE A 138 -0.54 -0.06 -0.78
C ILE A 138 -1.98 -0.19 -1.30
N ILE A 139 -2.32 -1.36 -1.85
CA ILE A 139 -3.67 -1.70 -2.30
C ILE A 139 -4.21 -2.80 -1.41
N LEU A 140 -5.14 -2.44 -0.53
CA LEU A 140 -5.76 -3.38 0.39
C LEU A 140 -6.81 -4.25 -0.30
N GLN A 141 -7.31 -5.23 0.43
CA GLN A 141 -8.15 -6.33 -0.08
C GLN A 141 -9.36 -5.86 -0.88
N ASN A 142 -9.75 -6.64 -1.89
CA ASN A 142 -10.97 -6.47 -2.69
C ASN A 142 -11.07 -5.11 -3.40
N THR A 143 -9.95 -4.48 -3.74
CA THR A 143 -9.90 -3.21 -4.46
C THR A 143 -9.71 -3.47 -5.95
N SER A 144 -10.52 -2.83 -6.79
CA SER A 144 -10.40 -2.91 -8.25
C SER A 144 -9.87 -1.60 -8.83
N VAL A 145 -8.77 -1.70 -9.59
CA VAL A 145 -8.21 -0.60 -10.40
C VAL A 145 -8.47 -0.94 -11.86
N ASN A 146 -9.41 -0.22 -12.48
CA ASN A 146 -9.84 -0.50 -13.84
C ASN A 146 -8.90 0.08 -14.90
N HIS A 147 -9.16 -0.31 -16.16
CA HIS A 147 -8.30 -0.09 -17.31
C HIS A 147 -7.87 1.38 -17.49
N HIS A 148 -6.62 1.60 -17.91
CA HIS A 148 -6.02 2.91 -18.18
C HIS A 148 -5.97 3.86 -16.97
N SER A 149 -6.29 3.38 -15.76
CA SER A 149 -6.18 4.20 -14.55
C SER A 149 -4.74 4.25 -14.07
N ARG A 150 -4.38 5.35 -13.41
CA ARG A 150 -3.04 5.60 -12.91
C ARG A 150 -3.09 5.84 -11.40
N ILE A 151 -2.23 5.17 -10.68
CA ILE A 151 -2.07 5.32 -9.24
C ILE A 151 -0.63 5.82 -9.01
N GLY A 152 -0.50 7.02 -8.46
CA GLY A 152 0.79 7.64 -8.16
C GLY A 152 1.54 6.95 -7.02
N ASP A 153 2.84 7.24 -6.95
CA ASP A 153 3.73 6.66 -5.94
C ASP A 153 3.24 6.95 -4.52
N HIS A 154 3.48 5.99 -3.62
CA HIS A 154 3.13 6.08 -2.22
C HIS A 154 1.63 6.25 -1.91
N ALA A 155 0.75 6.13 -2.90
CA ALA A 155 -0.69 6.18 -2.68
C ALA A 155 -1.16 4.99 -1.83
N THR A 156 -2.23 5.20 -1.07
CA THR A 156 -2.87 4.15 -0.30
C THR A 156 -4.33 4.01 -0.70
N LEU A 157 -4.68 2.85 -1.20
CA LEU A 157 -6.05 2.44 -1.50
C LEU A 157 -6.50 1.45 -0.45
N SER A 158 -7.43 1.87 0.42
CA SER A 158 -8.00 1.01 1.46
C SER A 158 -8.84 -0.13 0.85
N ALA A 159 -9.42 -0.98 1.69
CA ALA A 159 -10.15 -2.16 1.22
C ALA A 159 -11.46 -1.81 0.50
N GLY A 160 -11.82 -2.62 -0.50
CA GLY A 160 -13.14 -2.57 -1.16
C GLY A 160 -13.37 -1.36 -2.06
N ILE A 161 -12.32 -0.75 -2.59
CA ILE A 161 -12.44 0.43 -3.46
C ILE A 161 -12.71 0.00 -4.90
N THR A 162 -13.56 0.76 -5.59
CA THR A 162 -13.77 0.67 -7.04
C THR A 162 -13.22 1.90 -7.72
N VAL A 163 -12.06 1.78 -8.36
CA VAL A 163 -11.49 2.78 -9.25
C VAL A 163 -11.94 2.46 -10.67
N LEU A 164 -12.83 3.26 -11.27
CA LEU A 164 -13.31 3.04 -12.63
C LEU A 164 -12.26 3.46 -13.68
N GLY A 165 -12.58 3.28 -14.96
CA GLY A 165 -11.60 3.48 -16.03
C GLY A 165 -11.12 4.92 -16.18
N TYR A 166 -9.83 5.09 -16.56
CA TYR A 166 -9.20 6.39 -16.81
C TYR A 166 -9.13 7.33 -15.59
N VAL A 167 -9.16 6.80 -14.40
CA VAL A 167 -8.98 7.59 -13.17
C VAL A 167 -7.51 7.85 -12.92
N ASP A 168 -7.16 9.08 -12.56
CA ASP A 168 -5.81 9.43 -12.11
C ASP A 168 -5.83 9.68 -10.60
N ILE A 169 -5.09 8.89 -9.83
CA ILE A 169 -4.85 9.11 -8.40
C ILE A 169 -3.41 9.57 -8.22
N GLY A 170 -3.23 10.75 -7.65
CA GLY A 170 -1.94 11.38 -7.46
C GLY A 170 -1.06 10.70 -6.43
N ALA A 171 0.20 11.12 -6.40
CA ALA A 171 1.19 10.63 -5.47
C ALA A 171 0.75 10.88 -4.01
N ASN A 172 1.04 9.92 -3.14
CA ASN A 172 0.76 10.06 -1.72
C ASN A 172 -0.73 10.37 -1.39
N ALA A 173 -1.66 10.05 -2.29
CA ALA A 173 -3.10 10.17 -2.02
C ALA A 173 -3.60 9.02 -1.14
N PHE A 174 -4.62 9.27 -0.35
CA PHE A 174 -5.28 8.28 0.48
C PHE A 174 -6.76 8.13 0.08
N VAL A 175 -7.15 6.93 -0.31
CA VAL A 175 -8.54 6.62 -0.65
C VAL A 175 -9.11 5.68 0.40
N GLY A 176 -10.13 6.14 1.11
CA GLY A 176 -10.82 5.39 2.17
C GLY A 176 -11.63 4.22 1.64
N GLY A 177 -11.72 3.16 2.46
CA GLY A 177 -12.37 1.91 2.08
C GLY A 177 -13.81 2.04 1.64
N GLY A 178 -14.24 1.17 0.71
CA GLY A 178 -15.59 1.17 0.16
C GLY A 178 -15.92 2.33 -0.78
N SER A 179 -14.95 3.15 -1.16
CA SER A 179 -15.18 4.29 -2.06
C SER A 179 -15.29 3.86 -3.52
N THR A 180 -16.07 4.63 -4.30
CA THR A 180 -16.17 4.48 -5.76
C THR A 180 -15.74 5.76 -6.44
N LEU A 181 -14.81 5.68 -7.38
CA LEU A 181 -14.32 6.79 -8.18
C LEU A 181 -14.88 6.66 -9.60
N ALA A 182 -15.67 7.64 -10.04
CA ALA A 182 -16.26 7.67 -11.37
C ALA A 182 -15.20 7.75 -12.49
N PRO A 183 -15.51 7.33 -13.72
CA PRO A 183 -14.55 7.36 -14.81
C PRO A 183 -13.97 8.76 -15.04
N ARG A 184 -12.67 8.83 -15.36
CA ARG A 184 -11.93 10.06 -15.71
C ARG A 184 -11.79 11.10 -14.59
N VAL A 185 -12.16 10.76 -13.35
CA VAL A 185 -11.95 11.63 -12.19
C VAL A 185 -10.46 11.66 -11.84
N ARG A 186 -9.99 12.81 -11.35
CA ARG A 186 -8.65 12.99 -10.81
C ARG A 186 -8.71 13.19 -9.30
N VAL A 187 -7.86 12.48 -8.59
CA VAL A 187 -7.57 12.71 -7.17
C VAL A 187 -6.14 13.24 -7.09
N GLY A 188 -5.99 14.49 -6.67
CA GLY A 188 -4.69 15.16 -6.65
C GLY A 188 -3.73 14.59 -5.60
N ASP A 189 -2.46 15.00 -5.69
CA ASP A 189 -1.40 14.56 -4.77
C ASP A 189 -1.76 14.86 -3.33
N SER A 190 -1.48 13.92 -2.43
CA SER A 190 -1.76 14.03 -0.99
C SER A 190 -3.23 14.33 -0.63
N ALA A 191 -4.15 14.20 -1.58
CA ALA A 191 -5.58 14.34 -1.32
C ALA A 191 -6.11 13.12 -0.55
N VAL A 192 -7.22 13.32 0.14
CA VAL A 192 -7.90 12.27 0.90
C VAL A 192 -9.33 12.13 0.41
N VAL A 193 -9.71 10.90 0.12
CA VAL A 193 -11.10 10.50 -0.11
C VAL A 193 -11.57 9.74 1.14
N GLY A 194 -12.61 10.24 1.80
CA GLY A 194 -13.20 9.58 2.98
C GLY A 194 -13.81 8.23 2.64
N ALA A 195 -13.89 7.33 3.62
CA ALA A 195 -14.47 6.01 3.43
C ALA A 195 -15.94 6.07 2.96
N GLY A 196 -16.35 5.12 2.09
CA GLY A 196 -17.71 5.03 1.54
C GLY A 196 -18.09 6.15 0.56
N SER A 197 -17.14 6.92 0.09
CA SER A 197 -17.41 8.07 -0.80
C SER A 197 -17.70 7.66 -2.24
N VAL A 198 -18.57 8.43 -2.91
CA VAL A 198 -18.78 8.35 -4.37
C VAL A 198 -18.22 9.62 -5.01
N VAL A 199 -17.03 9.50 -5.60
CA VAL A 199 -16.30 10.61 -6.21
C VAL A 199 -16.70 10.74 -7.66
N ILE A 200 -17.43 11.81 -8.00
CA ILE A 200 -17.94 12.11 -9.36
C ILE A 200 -17.34 13.38 -9.96
N ARG A 201 -16.42 14.03 -9.26
CA ARG A 201 -15.68 15.23 -9.67
C ARG A 201 -14.26 15.15 -9.14
N ASP A 202 -13.36 15.90 -9.75
CA ASP A 202 -11.97 15.95 -9.34
C ASP A 202 -11.83 16.40 -7.87
N VAL A 203 -10.86 15.81 -7.20
CA VAL A 203 -10.45 16.14 -5.82
C VAL A 203 -9.12 16.87 -5.91
N PRO A 204 -9.04 18.18 -5.57
CA PRO A 204 -7.79 18.92 -5.66
C PRO A 204 -6.72 18.37 -4.71
N ALA A 205 -5.44 18.61 -5.05
CA ALA A 205 -4.30 18.18 -4.24
C ALA A 205 -4.39 18.69 -2.79
N GLY A 206 -4.08 17.81 -1.83
CA GLY A 206 -4.09 18.10 -0.40
C GLY A 206 -5.47 18.33 0.23
N ARG A 207 -6.56 18.20 -0.55
CA ARG A 207 -7.93 18.38 -0.04
C ARG A 207 -8.53 17.07 0.45
N VAL A 208 -9.54 17.21 1.32
CA VAL A 208 -10.32 16.09 1.84
C VAL A 208 -11.73 16.16 1.29
N HIS A 209 -12.15 15.12 0.61
CA HIS A 209 -13.52 14.98 0.09
C HIS A 209 -14.16 13.72 0.67
N ALA A 210 -15.44 13.81 1.08
CA ALA A 210 -16.19 12.66 1.57
C ALA A 210 -17.68 12.74 1.24
N GLY A 211 -18.36 11.61 1.32
CA GLY A 211 -19.82 11.48 1.16
C GLY A 211 -20.25 10.96 -0.21
N ASN A 212 -21.57 10.87 -0.41
CA ASN A 212 -22.20 10.45 -1.65
C ASN A 212 -23.25 11.48 -2.10
N PRO A 213 -22.97 12.28 -3.16
CA PRO A 213 -21.69 12.40 -3.82
C PRO A 213 -20.62 13.10 -2.94
N ALA A 214 -19.36 12.78 -3.15
CA ALA A 214 -18.27 13.36 -2.38
C ALA A 214 -18.18 14.88 -2.53
N ARG A 215 -17.95 15.57 -1.40
CA ARG A 215 -17.77 17.03 -1.32
C ARG A 215 -16.57 17.36 -0.47
N GLU A 216 -15.95 18.50 -0.71
CA GLU A 216 -14.87 18.98 0.12
C GLU A 216 -15.34 19.17 1.57
N LEU A 217 -14.56 18.63 2.50
CA LEU A 217 -14.77 18.87 3.93
C LEU A 217 -13.92 20.06 4.39
N PRO A 218 -14.50 20.99 5.18
CA PRO A 218 -13.74 22.05 5.80
C PRO A 218 -12.63 21.51 6.71
N ARG A 219 -11.47 22.18 6.77
CA ARG A 219 -10.32 21.74 7.62
C ARG A 219 -10.70 21.48 9.07
N SER A 220 -11.65 22.22 9.61
CA SER A 220 -12.17 22.05 10.99
C SER A 220 -12.91 20.73 11.22
N GLN A 221 -13.24 19.97 10.18
CA GLN A 221 -14.01 18.72 10.29
C GLN A 221 -13.16 17.45 10.08
N HIS A 222 -11.85 17.60 9.85
CA HIS A 222 -10.95 16.44 9.72
C HIS A 222 -9.71 16.62 10.59
N ALA A 223 -9.41 15.60 11.39
CA ALA A 223 -8.22 15.55 12.25
C ALA A 223 -6.99 15.05 11.47
N LEU A 224 -6.59 15.79 10.42
CA LEU A 224 -5.47 15.38 9.53
C LEU A 224 -4.29 16.39 9.54
N ASP A 225 -4.30 17.30 10.49
CA ASP A 225 -3.21 18.28 10.71
C ASP A 225 -2.19 17.80 11.72
#